data_16f5c66d261acde4eeff77ddad831688
#
_entry.id   16f5c66d261acde4eeff77ddad831688
#
_cell.length_a   1.000
_cell.length_b   1.000
_cell.length_c   1.000
_cell.angle_alpha   90.00
_cell.angle_beta   90.00
_cell.angle_gamma   90.00
#
_symmetry.space_group_name_H-M   'P 1'
#
loop_
_entity.id
_entity.type
_entity.pdbx_description
1 polymer ?
#
loop_
_entity_poly.entity_id
_entity_poly.type
_entity_poly.pdbx_seq_one_letter_code
_entity_poly.pdbx_strand_id
1 'polypeptide(L)'
;FLRGYDNNFLPEKHFLKNKIVSGQVFGENLDDVVVGYAFANKLNLNIGDKFKIAIPKTDKTIFGNIPRFKTLTITGIFDLGMYEYDANFIFTNVLLANKLLLKGNKTFNQIELFLNQQDETDFIQNKINKEIENNQLNLSSTSWKQNNKTLINALNVEKNVMFLILTLIIIVASMNIISGLVIFVKEKNKDIGILKTIGLTNKSLIKIFLTMGFLIGCIGTIAGGLIGILFSINIQSIQIFIEKILRVELFAKEIYYLSNLPSKIENLEVLFVLLISLIICLLATFFPAFRSIKVDPVKSLKNE
;
A
#
# COMPACT_ATOMS: atom_id res chain seq x y z
N PHE A 1 -19.29 -12.64 -9.52
CA PHE A 1 -20.17 -12.37 -8.36
C PHE A 1 -21.26 -11.39 -8.75
N LEU A 2 -22.53 -11.67 -8.38
CA LEU A 2 -23.66 -10.77 -8.65
C LEU A 2 -24.11 -10.14 -7.33
N ARG A 3 -24.17 -8.81 -7.29
CA ARG A 3 -24.64 -8.02 -6.14
C ARG A 3 -25.84 -7.17 -6.53
N GLY A 4 -26.92 -7.27 -5.76
CA GLY A 4 -28.12 -6.46 -5.93
C GLY A 4 -28.16 -5.32 -4.92
N TYR A 5 -28.34 -4.09 -5.40
CA TYR A 5 -28.54 -2.90 -4.58
C TYR A 5 -29.94 -2.33 -4.79
N ASP A 6 -30.48 -1.70 -3.74
CA ASP A 6 -31.67 -0.88 -3.89
C ASP A 6 -31.27 0.52 -4.36
N ASN A 7 -31.79 0.91 -5.52
CA ASN A 7 -31.43 2.17 -6.16
C ASN A 7 -31.80 3.40 -5.30
N ASN A 8 -32.85 3.28 -4.49
CA ASN A 8 -33.32 4.36 -3.61
C ASN A 8 -32.45 4.56 -2.37
N PHE A 9 -31.64 3.56 -2.00
CA PHE A 9 -30.81 3.57 -0.80
C PHE A 9 -29.31 3.54 -1.07
N LEU A 10 -28.88 3.77 -2.33
CA LEU A 10 -27.46 3.91 -2.63
C LEU A 10 -26.89 5.18 -2.00
N PRO A 11 -25.98 5.08 -1.02
CA PRO A 11 -25.35 6.26 -0.41
C PRO A 11 -24.62 7.09 -1.46
N GLU A 12 -24.52 8.40 -1.26
CA GLU A 12 -23.77 9.29 -2.17
C GLU A 12 -22.29 8.89 -2.32
N LYS A 13 -21.72 8.32 -1.25
CA LYS A 13 -20.33 7.82 -1.24
C LYS A 13 -20.16 6.44 -1.89
N HIS A 14 -21.23 5.81 -2.35
CA HIS A 14 -21.12 4.51 -3.00
C HIS A 14 -20.38 4.65 -4.32
N PHE A 15 -19.37 3.78 -4.53
CA PHE A 15 -18.50 3.85 -5.72
C PHE A 15 -19.26 3.80 -7.04
N LEU A 16 -20.38 3.07 -7.12
CA LEU A 16 -21.21 3.00 -8.32
C LEU A 16 -21.70 4.36 -8.82
N LYS A 17 -21.81 5.38 -7.95
CA LYS A 17 -22.17 6.74 -8.40
C LYS A 17 -21.01 7.50 -9.02
N ASN A 18 -19.79 7.22 -8.56
CA ASN A 18 -18.60 8.04 -8.88
C ASN A 18 -17.61 7.35 -9.82
N LYS A 19 -17.76 6.06 -10.09
CA LYS A 19 -16.82 5.22 -10.84
C LYS A 19 -17.41 4.60 -12.12
N ILE A 20 -18.58 5.10 -12.55
CA ILE A 20 -19.12 4.76 -13.88
C ILE A 20 -18.33 5.50 -14.93
N VAL A 21 -17.72 4.74 -15.85
CA VAL A 21 -16.95 5.27 -16.98
C VAL A 21 -17.85 5.53 -18.18
N SER A 22 -18.88 4.69 -18.36
CA SER A 22 -19.82 4.79 -19.49
C SER A 22 -21.21 4.31 -19.06
N GLY A 23 -22.25 4.95 -19.56
CA GLY A 23 -23.65 4.61 -19.30
C GLY A 23 -24.18 5.15 -17.98
N GLN A 24 -25.10 4.40 -17.37
CA GLN A 24 -25.77 4.80 -16.13
C GLN A 24 -25.82 3.63 -15.13
N VAL A 25 -26.04 3.95 -13.83
CA VAL A 25 -25.95 2.93 -12.75
C VAL A 25 -26.93 1.80 -12.99
N PHE A 26 -28.22 2.12 -13.14
CA PHE A 26 -29.23 1.15 -13.51
C PHE A 26 -30.20 1.82 -14.49
N GLY A 27 -30.70 1.06 -15.47
CA GLY A 27 -31.74 1.49 -16.38
C GLY A 27 -33.13 1.30 -15.79
N GLU A 28 -34.14 1.50 -16.63
CA GLU A 28 -35.53 1.35 -16.26
C GLU A 28 -35.99 -0.11 -16.20
N ASN A 29 -35.27 -1.00 -16.88
CA ASN A 29 -35.62 -2.41 -16.97
C ASN A 29 -35.05 -3.22 -15.79
N LEU A 30 -35.82 -4.23 -15.37
CA LEU A 30 -35.38 -5.12 -14.29
C LEU A 30 -34.12 -5.91 -14.63
N ASP A 31 -33.89 -6.20 -15.91
CA ASP A 31 -32.79 -7.04 -16.42
C ASP A 31 -31.50 -6.22 -16.69
N ASP A 32 -31.51 -4.94 -16.31
CA ASP A 32 -30.38 -4.03 -16.49
C ASP A 32 -29.28 -4.27 -15.44
N VAL A 33 -28.03 -4.27 -15.92
CA VAL A 33 -26.86 -4.54 -15.08
C VAL A 33 -25.72 -3.60 -15.41
N VAL A 34 -24.88 -3.38 -14.40
CA VAL A 34 -23.61 -2.65 -14.52
C VAL A 34 -22.47 -3.65 -14.37
N VAL A 35 -21.54 -3.65 -15.31
CA VAL A 35 -20.40 -4.57 -15.35
C VAL A 35 -19.09 -3.79 -15.23
N GLY A 36 -18.03 -4.46 -14.77
CA GLY A 36 -16.71 -3.81 -14.72
C GLY A 36 -16.05 -3.72 -16.09
N TYR A 37 -15.17 -2.75 -16.25
CA TYR A 37 -14.44 -2.50 -17.49
C TYR A 37 -13.64 -3.72 -17.97
N ALA A 38 -12.97 -4.42 -17.05
CA ALA A 38 -12.21 -5.63 -17.37
C ALA A 38 -13.11 -6.78 -17.86
N PHE A 39 -14.32 -6.92 -17.27
CA PHE A 39 -15.32 -7.90 -17.72
C PHE A 39 -15.81 -7.57 -19.13
N ALA A 40 -16.19 -6.32 -19.38
CA ALA A 40 -16.66 -5.86 -20.68
C ALA A 40 -15.61 -6.08 -21.78
N ASN A 41 -14.37 -5.67 -21.52
CA ASN A 41 -13.25 -5.86 -22.45
C ASN A 41 -12.97 -7.34 -22.77
N LYS A 42 -12.93 -8.18 -21.74
CA LYS A 42 -12.62 -9.62 -21.90
C LYS A 42 -13.62 -10.33 -22.81
N LEU A 43 -14.87 -9.87 -22.81
CA LEU A 43 -15.96 -10.47 -23.59
C LEU A 43 -16.35 -9.63 -24.83
N ASN A 44 -15.62 -8.52 -25.09
CA ASN A 44 -15.92 -7.56 -26.16
C ASN A 44 -17.38 -7.06 -26.13
N LEU A 45 -17.86 -6.71 -24.92
CA LEU A 45 -19.22 -6.25 -24.69
C LEU A 45 -19.26 -4.73 -24.53
N ASN A 46 -20.30 -4.11 -25.09
CA ASN A 46 -20.57 -2.67 -25.01
C ASN A 46 -21.89 -2.40 -24.29
N ILE A 47 -22.18 -1.13 -24.02
CA ILE A 47 -23.48 -0.71 -23.49
C ILE A 47 -24.57 -1.08 -24.48
N GLY A 48 -25.67 -1.64 -23.98
CA GLY A 48 -26.79 -2.14 -24.76
C GLY A 48 -26.68 -3.61 -25.18
N ASP A 49 -25.48 -4.21 -25.08
CA ASP A 49 -25.30 -5.62 -25.39
C ASP A 49 -25.95 -6.53 -24.36
N LYS A 50 -26.34 -7.73 -24.83
CA LYS A 50 -26.99 -8.75 -24.02
C LYS A 50 -26.08 -9.96 -23.84
N PHE A 51 -25.97 -10.43 -22.62
CA PHE A 51 -25.26 -11.67 -22.31
C PHE A 51 -26.07 -12.59 -21.40
N LYS A 52 -25.74 -13.86 -21.38
CA LYS A 52 -26.44 -14.86 -20.57
C LYS A 52 -25.61 -15.28 -19.38
N ILE A 53 -26.24 -15.33 -18.22
CA ILE A 53 -25.63 -15.88 -16.99
C ILE A 53 -26.31 -17.22 -16.66
N ALA A 54 -25.52 -18.15 -16.13
CA ALA A 54 -26.05 -19.38 -15.53
C ALA A 54 -26.36 -19.12 -14.05
N ILE A 55 -27.55 -19.48 -13.61
CA ILE A 55 -28.00 -19.25 -12.24
C ILE A 55 -27.68 -20.50 -11.40
N PRO A 56 -27.08 -20.36 -10.19
CA PRO A 56 -26.68 -21.49 -9.35
C PRO A 56 -27.86 -22.39 -8.91
N LYS A 57 -29.05 -21.81 -8.77
CA LYS A 57 -30.25 -22.58 -8.45
C LYS A 57 -30.80 -23.22 -9.70
N THR A 58 -30.84 -24.56 -9.69
CA THR A 58 -31.32 -25.40 -10.75
C THR A 58 -32.81 -25.75 -10.52
N ASP A 59 -33.57 -25.92 -11.59
CA ASP A 59 -34.90 -26.49 -11.51
C ASP A 59 -34.79 -28.03 -11.49
N LYS A 60 -35.41 -28.65 -10.49
CA LYS A 60 -35.50 -30.13 -10.42
C LYS A 60 -36.50 -30.62 -11.46
N THR A 61 -36.01 -31.36 -12.42
CA THR A 61 -36.85 -31.99 -13.42
C THR A 61 -36.72 -33.53 -13.36
N ILE A 62 -37.61 -34.24 -14.03
CA ILE A 62 -37.56 -35.70 -14.13
C ILE A 62 -36.23 -36.19 -14.73
N PHE A 63 -35.56 -35.36 -15.52
CA PHE A 63 -34.26 -35.64 -16.17
C PHE A 63 -33.04 -35.14 -15.38
N GLY A 64 -33.24 -34.68 -14.15
CA GLY A 64 -32.16 -34.13 -13.30
C GLY A 64 -32.24 -32.63 -13.11
N ASN A 65 -31.15 -32.05 -12.60
CA ASN A 65 -31.03 -30.60 -12.31
C ASN A 65 -30.64 -29.86 -13.59
N ILE A 66 -31.52 -29.05 -14.14
CA ILE A 66 -31.26 -28.24 -15.32
C ILE A 66 -30.82 -26.82 -14.87
N PRO A 67 -29.66 -26.32 -15.34
CA PRO A 67 -29.22 -24.96 -15.04
C PRO A 67 -30.19 -23.95 -15.68
N ARG A 68 -30.54 -22.92 -14.92
CA ARG A 68 -31.35 -21.83 -15.42
C ARG A 68 -30.44 -20.75 -16.01
N PHE A 69 -30.85 -20.20 -17.14
CA PHE A 69 -30.15 -19.11 -17.78
C PHE A 69 -31.01 -17.85 -17.76
N LYS A 70 -30.40 -16.72 -17.56
CA LYS A 70 -31.04 -15.40 -17.66
C LYS A 70 -30.22 -14.50 -18.56
N THR A 71 -30.90 -13.84 -19.48
CA THR A 71 -30.28 -12.79 -20.31
C THR A 71 -30.32 -11.46 -19.56
N LEU A 72 -29.21 -10.77 -19.53
CA LEU A 72 -29.02 -9.45 -18.90
C LEU A 72 -28.58 -8.46 -19.94
N THR A 73 -28.91 -7.17 -19.76
CA THR A 73 -28.54 -6.07 -20.63
C THR A 73 -27.58 -5.13 -19.91
N ILE A 74 -26.47 -4.78 -20.55
CA ILE A 74 -25.47 -3.85 -19.98
C ILE A 74 -25.97 -2.42 -20.14
N THR A 75 -26.17 -1.71 -19.03
CA THR A 75 -26.56 -0.29 -19.01
C THR A 75 -25.45 0.63 -18.56
N GLY A 76 -24.42 0.10 -17.90
CA GLY A 76 -23.28 0.86 -17.46
C GLY A 76 -22.03 0.01 -17.32
N ILE A 77 -20.90 0.67 -17.42
CA ILE A 77 -19.56 0.09 -17.23
C ILE A 77 -18.86 0.89 -16.14
N PHE A 78 -18.40 0.22 -15.08
CA PHE A 78 -17.63 0.82 -14.00
C PHE A 78 -16.15 0.45 -14.08
N ASP A 79 -15.27 1.32 -13.56
CA ASP A 79 -13.83 1.08 -13.39
C ASP A 79 -13.43 1.51 -11.97
N LEU A 80 -13.18 0.52 -11.10
CA LEU A 80 -12.68 0.77 -9.75
C LEU A 80 -11.16 0.91 -9.72
N GLY A 81 -10.48 0.55 -10.82
CA GLY A 81 -9.04 0.45 -10.88
C GLY A 81 -8.49 -0.80 -10.19
N MET A 82 -9.36 -1.76 -9.86
CA MET A 82 -9.03 -3.06 -9.27
C MET A 82 -9.50 -4.17 -10.20
N TYR A 83 -8.57 -4.74 -10.95
CA TYR A 83 -8.87 -5.74 -11.99
C TYR A 83 -9.77 -6.87 -11.50
N GLU A 84 -9.52 -7.41 -10.29
CA GLU A 84 -10.30 -8.52 -9.74
C GLU A 84 -11.78 -8.15 -9.53
N TYR A 85 -12.06 -6.91 -9.09
CA TYR A 85 -13.43 -6.42 -8.97
C TYR A 85 -14.04 -6.12 -10.32
N ASP A 86 -13.27 -5.45 -11.20
CA ASP A 86 -13.74 -5.05 -12.53
C ASP A 86 -13.93 -6.26 -13.46
N ALA A 87 -13.28 -7.40 -13.19
CA ALA A 87 -13.44 -8.64 -13.97
C ALA A 87 -14.55 -9.57 -13.45
N ASN A 88 -14.86 -9.53 -12.15
CA ASN A 88 -15.68 -10.57 -11.54
C ASN A 88 -17.02 -10.10 -10.94
N PHE A 89 -17.24 -8.79 -10.79
CA PHE A 89 -18.45 -8.28 -10.18
C PHE A 89 -19.42 -7.72 -11.21
N ILE A 90 -20.70 -8.06 -11.01
CA ILE A 90 -21.85 -7.54 -11.75
C ILE A 90 -22.80 -6.93 -10.73
N PHE A 91 -23.19 -5.68 -10.94
CA PHE A 91 -24.14 -4.98 -10.09
C PHE A 91 -25.49 -4.87 -10.77
N THR A 92 -26.55 -5.03 -9.99
CA THR A 92 -27.92 -5.00 -10.49
C THR A 92 -28.88 -4.49 -9.41
N ASN A 93 -30.15 -4.32 -9.77
CA ASN A 93 -31.19 -4.02 -8.80
C ASN A 93 -31.43 -5.23 -7.88
N VAL A 94 -31.69 -4.97 -6.59
CA VAL A 94 -31.99 -6.02 -5.59
C VAL A 94 -33.16 -6.90 -5.97
N LEU A 95 -34.16 -6.35 -6.68
CA LEU A 95 -35.31 -7.11 -7.15
C LEU A 95 -34.89 -8.21 -8.15
N LEU A 96 -33.99 -7.89 -9.09
CA LEU A 96 -33.43 -8.89 -10.01
C LEU A 96 -32.63 -9.94 -9.25
N ALA A 97 -31.73 -9.51 -8.36
CA ALA A 97 -30.93 -10.43 -7.56
C ALA A 97 -31.81 -11.42 -6.77
N ASN A 98 -32.87 -10.94 -6.14
CA ASN A 98 -33.83 -11.77 -5.41
C ASN A 98 -34.59 -12.74 -6.33
N LYS A 99 -35.03 -12.29 -7.51
CA LYS A 99 -35.70 -13.13 -8.52
C LYS A 99 -34.77 -14.24 -9.01
N LEU A 100 -33.51 -13.94 -9.25
CA LEU A 100 -32.53 -14.94 -9.68
C LEU A 100 -32.25 -15.98 -8.58
N LEU A 101 -32.22 -15.56 -7.32
CA LEU A 101 -31.99 -16.44 -6.17
C LEU A 101 -33.25 -17.13 -5.65
N LEU A 102 -34.41 -16.95 -6.31
CA LEU A 102 -35.72 -17.46 -5.86
C LEU A 102 -36.03 -17.07 -4.42
N LYS A 103 -35.77 -15.82 -4.06
CA LYS A 103 -36.10 -15.22 -2.75
C LYS A 103 -37.29 -14.27 -2.86
N GLY A 104 -37.93 -13.94 -1.74
CA GLY A 104 -39.02 -12.98 -1.72
C GLY A 104 -38.56 -11.58 -2.19
N ASN A 105 -39.45 -10.79 -2.76
CA ASN A 105 -39.16 -9.50 -3.39
C ASN A 105 -38.51 -8.45 -2.47
N LYS A 106 -38.57 -8.62 -1.14
CA LYS A 106 -38.04 -7.67 -0.14
C LYS A 106 -37.05 -8.35 0.82
N THR A 107 -36.30 -9.34 0.38
CA THR A 107 -35.32 -10.00 1.22
C THR A 107 -33.94 -9.40 0.98
N PHE A 108 -33.26 -9.03 2.08
CA PHE A 108 -31.87 -8.59 2.07
C PHE A 108 -31.01 -9.62 2.77
N ASN A 109 -29.83 -9.89 2.23
CA ASN A 109 -28.87 -10.85 2.79
C ASN A 109 -27.81 -10.17 3.66
N GLN A 110 -27.53 -8.91 3.34
CA GLN A 110 -26.46 -8.14 3.93
C GLN A 110 -26.90 -6.69 4.07
N ILE A 111 -26.38 -6.04 5.10
CA ILE A 111 -26.42 -4.58 5.28
C ILE A 111 -24.96 -4.12 5.17
N GLU A 112 -24.71 -3.19 4.27
CA GLU A 112 -23.36 -2.64 4.05
C GLU A 112 -23.26 -1.28 4.74
N LEU A 113 -22.24 -1.12 5.59
CA LEU A 113 -21.98 0.11 6.34
C LEU A 113 -20.75 0.80 5.79
N PHE A 114 -20.88 2.06 5.41
CA PHE A 114 -19.79 2.90 4.92
C PHE A 114 -19.30 3.82 6.04
N LEU A 115 -18.03 3.66 6.39
CA LEU A 115 -17.41 4.47 7.45
C LEU A 115 -16.79 5.74 6.85
N ASN A 116 -16.83 6.83 7.64
CA ASN A 116 -16.18 8.08 7.26
C ASN A 116 -14.65 7.99 7.40
N GLN A 117 -14.17 7.22 8.38
CA GLN A 117 -12.76 7.00 8.65
C GLN A 117 -12.47 5.49 8.61
N GLN A 118 -11.62 5.08 7.69
CA GLN A 118 -11.32 3.66 7.49
C GLN A 118 -10.50 3.04 8.64
N ASP A 119 -9.74 3.87 9.36
CA ASP A 119 -8.91 3.44 10.49
C ASP A 119 -9.74 2.98 11.69
N GLU A 120 -10.97 3.45 11.82
CA GLU A 120 -11.90 3.09 12.91
C GLU A 120 -12.65 1.77 12.67
N THR A 121 -12.37 1.06 11.57
CA THR A 121 -13.10 -0.16 11.18
C THR A 121 -13.19 -1.17 12.33
N ASP A 122 -12.07 -1.46 12.99
CA ASP A 122 -11.99 -2.48 14.03
C ASP A 122 -12.75 -2.03 15.31
N PHE A 123 -12.68 -0.74 15.64
CA PHE A 123 -13.41 -0.16 16.77
C PHE A 123 -14.93 -0.22 16.56
N ILE A 124 -15.38 0.20 15.37
CA ILE A 124 -16.81 0.21 15.03
C ILE A 124 -17.34 -1.22 14.90
N GLN A 125 -16.58 -2.15 14.33
CA GLN A 125 -16.97 -3.56 14.27
C GLN A 125 -17.18 -4.15 15.67
N ASN A 126 -16.29 -3.88 16.61
CA ASN A 126 -16.43 -4.33 17.99
C ASN A 126 -17.68 -3.74 18.67
N LYS A 127 -18.01 -2.48 18.36
CA LYS A 127 -19.23 -1.85 18.87
C LYS A 127 -20.49 -2.51 18.30
N ILE A 128 -20.51 -2.78 16.99
CA ILE A 128 -21.60 -3.48 16.32
C ILE A 128 -21.78 -4.89 16.89
N ASN A 129 -20.70 -5.64 17.10
CA ASN A 129 -20.77 -7.00 17.67
C ASN A 129 -21.37 -6.98 19.08
N LYS A 130 -21.01 -6.02 19.93
CA LYS A 130 -21.62 -5.85 21.25
C LYS A 130 -23.12 -5.57 21.17
N GLU A 131 -23.56 -4.73 20.24
CA GLU A 131 -24.98 -4.45 20.05
C GLU A 131 -25.74 -5.68 19.52
N ILE A 132 -25.14 -6.48 18.64
CA ILE A 132 -25.70 -7.74 18.16
C ILE A 132 -25.89 -8.74 19.32
N GLU A 133 -24.87 -8.86 20.18
CA GLU A 133 -24.93 -9.73 21.37
C GLU A 133 -25.96 -9.23 22.38
N ASN A 134 -25.94 -7.94 22.73
CA ASN A 134 -26.87 -7.34 23.69
C ASN A 134 -28.34 -7.54 23.29
N ASN A 135 -28.63 -7.42 22.00
CA ASN A 135 -29.97 -7.56 21.47
C ASN A 135 -30.32 -8.98 21.01
N GLN A 136 -29.43 -9.96 21.23
CA GLN A 136 -29.59 -11.37 20.83
C GLN A 136 -29.96 -11.54 19.36
N LEU A 137 -29.40 -10.69 18.48
CA LEU A 137 -29.68 -10.74 17.06
C LEU A 137 -28.88 -11.89 16.42
N ASN A 138 -29.54 -12.68 15.59
CA ASN A 138 -28.88 -13.72 14.80
C ASN A 138 -28.18 -13.11 13.57
N LEU A 139 -27.24 -12.21 13.81
CA LEU A 139 -26.45 -11.50 12.80
C LEU A 139 -24.96 -11.70 13.10
N SER A 140 -24.14 -11.60 12.03
CA SER A 140 -22.69 -11.56 12.17
C SER A 140 -22.16 -10.35 11.41
N SER A 141 -21.21 -9.62 11.96
CA SER A 141 -20.52 -8.54 11.27
C SER A 141 -19.15 -8.98 10.79
N THR A 142 -18.84 -8.63 9.55
CA THR A 142 -17.51 -8.86 8.96
C THR A 142 -17.01 -7.54 8.38
N SER A 143 -15.73 -7.22 8.62
CA SER A 143 -15.11 -6.05 8.01
C SER A 143 -14.49 -6.42 6.66
N TRP A 144 -14.28 -5.40 5.83
CA TRP A 144 -13.54 -5.57 4.57
C TRP A 144 -12.13 -6.13 4.80
N LYS A 145 -11.49 -5.80 5.92
CA LYS A 145 -10.18 -6.36 6.31
C LYS A 145 -10.25 -7.86 6.54
N GLN A 146 -11.31 -8.33 7.18
CA GLN A 146 -11.52 -9.77 7.42
C GLN A 146 -11.83 -10.52 6.13
N ASN A 147 -12.66 -9.93 5.26
CA ASN A 147 -12.98 -10.53 3.96
C ASN A 147 -11.75 -10.62 3.04
N ASN A 148 -10.80 -9.71 3.18
CA ASN A 148 -9.55 -9.67 2.41
C ASN A 148 -8.31 -10.03 3.26
N LYS A 149 -8.48 -10.89 4.27
CA LYS A 149 -7.42 -11.23 5.24
C LYS A 149 -6.13 -11.72 4.57
N THR A 150 -6.24 -12.52 3.53
CA THR A 150 -5.08 -13.05 2.79
C THR A 150 -4.29 -11.91 2.14
N LEU A 151 -4.97 -10.98 1.49
CA LEU A 151 -4.36 -9.79 0.88
C LEU A 151 -3.70 -8.91 1.95
N ILE A 152 -4.41 -8.62 3.05
CA ILE A 152 -3.88 -7.81 4.15
C ILE A 152 -2.64 -8.46 4.78
N ASN A 153 -2.66 -9.78 4.98
CA ASN A 153 -1.49 -10.50 5.50
C ASN A 153 -0.31 -10.45 4.52
N ALA A 154 -0.55 -10.60 3.22
CA ALA A 154 0.50 -10.47 2.21
C ALA A 154 1.14 -9.08 2.22
N LEU A 155 0.34 -8.01 2.29
CA LEU A 155 0.82 -6.62 2.39
C LEU A 155 1.61 -6.38 3.69
N ASN A 156 1.19 -6.97 4.82
CA ASN A 156 1.94 -6.86 6.07
C ASN A 156 3.29 -7.59 6.01
N VAL A 157 3.34 -8.76 5.38
CA VAL A 157 4.61 -9.48 5.14
C VAL A 157 5.51 -8.64 4.24
N GLU A 158 4.98 -8.09 3.15
CA GLU A 158 5.72 -7.21 2.25
C GLU A 158 6.29 -5.99 3.00
N LYS A 159 5.48 -5.30 3.80
CA LYS A 159 5.93 -4.18 4.64
C LYS A 159 7.09 -4.58 5.57
N ASN A 160 7.00 -5.73 6.22
CA ASN A 160 8.05 -6.24 7.11
C ASN A 160 9.33 -6.58 6.35
N VAL A 161 9.23 -7.21 5.18
CA VAL A 161 10.38 -7.51 4.31
C VAL A 161 11.05 -6.24 3.82
N MET A 162 10.27 -5.24 3.38
CA MET A 162 10.80 -3.94 2.97
C MET A 162 11.51 -3.23 4.11
N PHE A 163 10.95 -3.26 5.33
CA PHE A 163 11.61 -2.70 6.52
C PHE A 163 12.96 -3.39 6.80
N LEU A 164 13.03 -4.72 6.68
CA LEU A 164 14.26 -5.48 6.85
C LEU A 164 15.31 -5.09 5.80
N ILE A 165 14.92 -4.98 4.52
CA ILE A 165 15.80 -4.56 3.43
C ILE A 165 16.33 -3.14 3.68
N LEU A 166 15.46 -2.19 4.04
CA LEU A 166 15.85 -0.83 4.36
C LEU A 166 16.84 -0.79 5.54
N THR A 167 16.60 -1.57 6.58
CA THR A 167 17.50 -1.67 7.73
C THR A 167 18.87 -2.20 7.30
N LEU A 168 18.91 -3.22 6.44
CA LEU A 168 20.17 -3.76 5.91
C LEU A 168 20.95 -2.72 5.09
N ILE A 169 20.26 -1.96 4.24
CA ILE A 169 20.88 -0.86 3.46
C ILE A 169 21.49 0.19 4.40
N ILE A 170 20.80 0.57 5.46
CA ILE A 170 21.31 1.55 6.45
C ILE A 170 22.54 0.99 7.16
N ILE A 171 22.56 -0.29 7.52
CA ILE A 171 23.72 -0.94 8.14
C ILE A 171 24.93 -0.92 7.18
N VAL A 172 24.75 -1.26 5.91
CA VAL A 172 25.82 -1.22 4.90
C VAL A 172 26.32 0.22 4.73
N ALA A 173 25.44 1.20 4.65
CA ALA A 173 25.80 2.62 4.59
C ALA A 173 26.60 3.05 5.83
N SER A 174 26.21 2.60 7.02
CA SER A 174 26.95 2.90 8.25
C SER A 174 28.36 2.31 8.27
N MET A 175 28.56 1.12 7.70
CA MET A 175 29.91 0.53 7.55
C MET A 175 30.80 1.36 6.61
N ASN A 176 30.25 1.95 5.56
CA ASN A 176 31.00 2.88 4.69
C ASN A 176 31.43 4.13 5.47
N ILE A 177 30.56 4.69 6.32
CA ILE A 177 30.93 5.83 7.17
C ILE A 177 32.05 5.45 8.14
N ILE A 178 31.96 4.28 8.80
CA ILE A 178 33.01 3.77 9.69
C ILE A 178 34.35 3.67 8.95
N SER A 179 34.33 3.04 7.76
CA SER A 179 35.54 2.84 6.96
C SER A 179 36.17 4.15 6.52
N GLY A 180 35.36 5.09 6.03
CA GLY A 180 35.80 6.43 5.63
C GLY A 180 36.42 7.22 6.79
N LEU A 181 35.78 7.22 7.96
CA LEU A 181 36.30 7.89 9.14
C LEU A 181 37.56 7.21 9.70
N VAL A 182 37.66 5.88 9.62
CA VAL A 182 38.90 5.17 10.02
C VAL A 182 40.07 5.52 9.09
N ILE A 183 39.83 5.62 7.78
CA ILE A 183 40.86 6.07 6.82
C ILE A 183 41.26 7.51 7.12
N PHE A 184 40.27 8.39 7.33
CA PHE A 184 40.50 9.77 7.68
C PHE A 184 41.36 9.94 8.98
N VAL A 185 41.06 9.13 10.01
CA VAL A 185 41.89 9.10 11.25
C VAL A 185 43.33 8.70 10.93
N LYS A 186 43.52 7.72 10.04
CA LYS A 186 44.89 7.28 9.64
C LYS A 186 45.62 8.38 8.88
N GLU A 187 44.98 9.03 7.92
CA GLU A 187 45.57 10.12 7.14
C GLU A 187 45.92 11.31 8.01
N LYS A 188 45.09 11.63 9.01
CA LYS A 188 45.29 12.74 9.95
C LYS A 188 46.08 12.37 11.20
N ASN A 189 46.75 11.23 11.19
CA ASN A 189 47.48 10.71 12.37
C ASN A 189 48.58 11.68 12.87
N LYS A 190 49.35 12.30 11.95
CA LYS A 190 50.36 13.34 12.26
C LYS A 190 49.73 14.58 12.92
N ASP A 191 48.65 15.08 12.30
CA ASP A 191 47.93 16.27 12.79
C ASP A 191 47.37 16.05 14.20
N ILE A 192 46.79 14.85 14.43
CA ILE A 192 46.29 14.43 15.75
C ILE A 192 47.41 14.29 16.75
N GLY A 193 48.56 13.74 16.33
CA GLY A 193 49.77 13.67 17.20
C GLY A 193 50.23 15.05 17.65
N ILE A 194 50.34 16.02 16.73
CA ILE A 194 50.71 17.41 17.03
C ILE A 194 49.71 18.06 17.99
N LEU A 195 48.42 17.90 17.72
CA LEU A 195 47.37 18.46 18.59
C LEU A 195 47.42 17.87 20.01
N LYS A 196 47.73 16.59 20.16
CA LYS A 196 47.93 15.96 21.48
C LYS A 196 49.17 16.49 22.21
N THR A 197 50.27 16.77 21.51
CA THR A 197 51.49 17.34 22.15
C THR A 197 51.26 18.79 22.63
N ILE A 198 50.37 19.52 21.97
CA ILE A 198 49.97 20.89 22.40
C ILE A 198 48.94 20.85 23.56
N GLY A 199 48.46 19.64 23.95
CA GLY A 199 47.59 19.50 25.10
C GLY A 199 46.12 19.21 24.79
N LEU A 200 45.76 18.81 23.54
CA LEU A 200 44.41 18.41 23.21
C LEU A 200 44.00 17.15 23.98
N THR A 201 42.90 17.23 24.72
CA THR A 201 42.41 16.12 25.53
C THR A 201 41.72 15.05 24.66
N ASN A 202 41.73 13.78 25.12
CA ASN A 202 41.05 12.69 24.44
C ASN A 202 39.53 12.96 24.29
N LYS A 203 38.90 13.63 25.26
CA LYS A 203 37.49 14.03 25.21
C LYS A 203 37.23 15.02 24.07
N SER A 204 38.10 15.99 23.86
CA SER A 204 38.00 16.97 22.77
C SER A 204 38.13 16.28 21.41
N LEU A 205 39.02 15.29 21.32
CA LEU A 205 39.20 14.50 20.09
C LEU A 205 37.94 13.70 19.71
N ILE A 206 37.34 13.01 20.70
CA ILE A 206 36.04 12.33 20.49
C ILE A 206 34.98 13.31 20.01
N LYS A 207 34.87 14.47 20.66
CA LYS A 207 33.89 15.50 20.30
C LYS A 207 34.07 15.98 18.86
N ILE A 208 35.30 16.16 18.39
CA ILE A 208 35.58 16.53 16.99
C ILE A 208 35.05 15.46 16.04
N PHE A 209 35.37 14.18 16.25
CA PHE A 209 34.94 13.10 15.37
C PHE A 209 33.43 12.90 15.41
N LEU A 210 32.80 13.00 16.58
CA LEU A 210 31.33 12.92 16.71
C LEU A 210 30.65 14.09 15.99
N THR A 211 31.22 15.31 16.10
CA THR A 211 30.68 16.48 15.39
C THR A 211 30.80 16.31 13.87
N MET A 212 31.91 15.75 13.37
CA MET A 212 32.09 15.44 11.94
C MET A 212 31.06 14.42 11.49
N GLY A 213 30.91 13.32 12.23
CA GLY A 213 29.90 12.30 11.92
C GLY A 213 28.46 12.82 11.96
N PHE A 214 28.18 13.70 12.94
CA PHE A 214 26.88 14.38 13.02
C PHE A 214 26.61 15.26 11.80
N LEU A 215 27.58 16.06 11.36
CA LEU A 215 27.44 16.92 10.19
C LEU A 215 27.24 16.09 8.92
N ILE A 216 28.05 15.05 8.71
CA ILE A 216 27.90 14.15 7.56
C ILE A 216 26.53 13.48 7.61
N GLY A 217 26.12 12.99 8.78
CA GLY A 217 24.81 12.38 8.99
C GLY A 217 23.65 13.34 8.70
N CYS A 218 23.70 14.57 9.22
CA CYS A 218 22.67 15.57 8.98
C CYS A 218 22.55 15.94 7.49
N ILE A 219 23.67 16.25 6.84
CA ILE A 219 23.67 16.63 5.42
C ILE A 219 23.15 15.45 4.58
N GLY A 220 23.64 14.24 4.83
CA GLY A 220 23.19 13.03 4.10
C GLY A 220 21.71 12.71 4.32
N THR A 221 21.24 12.81 5.58
CA THR A 221 19.83 12.52 5.92
C THR A 221 18.89 13.56 5.33
N ILE A 222 19.25 14.85 5.39
CA ILE A 222 18.41 15.91 4.80
C ILE A 222 18.40 15.78 3.27
N ALA A 223 19.55 15.64 2.63
CA ALA A 223 19.63 15.50 1.19
C ALA A 223 18.91 14.24 0.70
N GLY A 224 19.14 13.09 1.35
CA GLY A 224 18.46 11.83 1.03
C GLY A 224 16.96 11.91 1.25
N GLY A 225 16.52 12.53 2.34
CA GLY A 225 15.10 12.75 2.63
C GLY A 225 14.42 13.61 1.57
N LEU A 226 15.04 14.74 1.19
CA LEU A 226 14.49 15.61 0.13
C LEU A 226 14.39 14.88 -1.21
N ILE A 227 15.44 14.20 -1.63
CA ILE A 227 15.45 13.44 -2.89
C ILE A 227 14.40 12.32 -2.84
N GLY A 228 14.31 11.58 -1.72
CA GLY A 228 13.34 10.52 -1.54
C GLY A 228 11.89 11.00 -1.60
N ILE A 229 11.57 12.13 -0.94
CA ILE A 229 10.24 12.74 -0.98
C ILE A 229 9.91 13.21 -2.41
N LEU A 230 10.84 13.91 -3.08
CA LEU A 230 10.64 14.36 -4.46
C LEU A 230 10.40 13.18 -5.42
N PHE A 231 11.16 12.10 -5.24
CA PHE A 231 10.97 10.88 -6.04
C PHE A 231 9.60 10.25 -5.78
N SER A 232 9.19 10.15 -4.51
CA SER A 232 7.91 9.53 -4.12
C SER A 232 6.71 10.33 -4.64
N ILE A 233 6.76 11.67 -4.60
CA ILE A 233 5.67 12.52 -5.14
C ILE A 233 5.53 12.34 -6.65
N ASN A 234 6.64 12.15 -7.36
CA ASN A 234 6.66 12.06 -8.82
C ASN A 234 6.72 10.63 -9.35
N ILE A 235 6.51 9.62 -8.50
CA ILE A 235 6.69 8.20 -8.87
C ILE A 235 5.86 7.80 -10.10
N GLN A 236 4.63 8.29 -10.22
CA GLN A 236 3.76 8.01 -11.35
C GLN A 236 4.29 8.58 -12.66
N SER A 237 4.79 9.83 -12.63
CA SER A 237 5.39 10.46 -13.80
C SER A 237 6.68 9.76 -14.24
N ILE A 238 7.47 9.31 -13.26
CA ILE A 238 8.70 8.56 -13.47
C ILE A 238 8.38 7.19 -14.08
N GLN A 239 7.36 6.49 -13.56
CA GLN A 239 6.90 5.23 -14.12
C GLN A 239 6.53 5.37 -15.60
N ILE A 240 5.62 6.31 -15.93
CA ILE A 240 5.18 6.57 -17.31
C ILE A 240 6.38 6.88 -18.22
N PHE A 241 7.33 7.66 -17.74
CA PHE A 241 8.54 8.00 -18.48
C PHE A 241 9.39 6.76 -18.79
N ILE A 242 9.59 5.88 -17.81
CA ILE A 242 10.35 4.64 -17.96
C ILE A 242 9.64 3.67 -18.90
N GLU A 243 8.32 3.48 -18.75
CA GLU A 243 7.49 2.64 -19.64
C GLU A 243 7.57 3.11 -21.09
N LYS A 244 7.55 4.43 -21.30
CA LYS A 244 7.69 5.01 -22.64
C LYS A 244 9.07 4.73 -23.27
N ILE A 245 10.14 4.77 -22.48
CA ILE A 245 11.51 4.46 -22.94
C ILE A 245 11.68 2.98 -23.24
N LEU A 246 11.24 2.12 -22.31
CA LEU A 246 11.41 0.67 -22.43
C LEU A 246 10.38 0.04 -23.37
N ARG A 247 9.30 0.75 -23.73
CA ARG A 247 8.14 0.27 -24.50
C ARG A 247 7.52 -1.00 -23.93
N VAL A 248 7.53 -1.13 -22.59
CA VAL A 248 6.99 -2.26 -21.85
C VAL A 248 6.14 -1.69 -20.70
N GLU A 249 4.96 -2.24 -20.48
CA GLU A 249 4.18 -1.95 -19.28
C GLU A 249 4.85 -2.64 -18.08
N LEU A 250 5.45 -1.86 -17.17
CA LEU A 250 6.13 -2.37 -15.98
C LEU A 250 5.14 -2.94 -14.97
N PHE A 251 3.94 -2.36 -14.92
CA PHE A 251 2.89 -2.76 -13.99
C PHE A 251 1.62 -3.10 -14.78
N ALA A 252 1.57 -4.32 -15.30
CA ALA A 252 0.37 -4.83 -15.96
C ALA A 252 -0.79 -4.89 -14.96
N LYS A 253 -1.89 -4.22 -15.27
CA LYS A 253 -3.09 -4.10 -14.42
C LYS A 253 -3.64 -5.46 -14.00
N GLU A 254 -3.51 -6.46 -14.88
CA GLU A 254 -3.95 -7.84 -14.67
C GLU A 254 -3.16 -8.57 -13.57
N ILE A 255 -1.89 -8.18 -13.36
CA ILE A 255 -0.98 -8.84 -12.41
C ILE A 255 -0.98 -8.11 -11.07
N TYR A 256 -0.91 -6.78 -11.12
CA TYR A 256 -0.74 -5.95 -9.90
C TYR A 256 -2.06 -5.45 -9.32
N TYR A 257 -3.18 -5.73 -9.96
CA TYR A 257 -4.54 -5.35 -9.53
C TYR A 257 -4.76 -3.84 -9.36
N LEU A 258 -3.80 -3.00 -9.77
CA LEU A 258 -3.84 -1.55 -9.63
C LEU A 258 -3.55 -0.89 -10.98
N SER A 259 -4.33 0.12 -11.32
CA SER A 259 -4.14 0.90 -12.55
C SER A 259 -3.02 1.95 -12.45
N ASN A 260 -2.70 2.38 -11.23
CA ASN A 260 -1.67 3.38 -10.94
C ASN A 260 -0.92 2.97 -9.67
N LEU A 261 0.38 3.28 -9.59
CA LEU A 261 1.15 3.10 -8.36
C LEU A 261 0.70 4.12 -7.30
N PRO A 262 -0.02 3.70 -6.25
CA PRO A 262 -0.37 4.60 -5.17
C PRO A 262 0.89 4.90 -4.36
N SER A 263 1.29 6.16 -4.28
CA SER A 263 2.29 6.60 -3.32
C SER A 263 1.62 7.45 -2.24
N LYS A 264 1.69 6.99 -1.00
CA LYS A 264 1.23 7.74 0.16
C LYS A 264 2.44 8.07 1.03
N ILE A 265 2.72 9.36 1.19
CA ILE A 265 3.78 9.82 2.08
C ILE A 265 3.16 10.06 3.46
N GLU A 266 3.57 9.28 4.44
CA GLU A 266 3.19 9.49 5.83
C GLU A 266 4.31 10.25 6.56
N ASN A 267 4.03 11.50 6.93
CA ASN A 267 5.02 12.39 7.55
C ASN A 267 5.67 11.79 8.79
N LEU A 268 4.91 11.02 9.59
CA LEU A 268 5.44 10.32 10.76
C LEU A 268 6.44 9.23 10.39
N GLU A 269 6.15 8.41 9.38
CA GLU A 269 7.06 7.35 8.92
C GLU A 269 8.35 7.96 8.37
N VAL A 270 8.25 9.02 7.56
CA VAL A 270 9.43 9.76 7.06
C VAL A 270 10.28 10.28 8.20
N LEU A 271 9.66 10.93 9.20
CA LEU A 271 10.37 11.45 10.38
C LEU A 271 11.08 10.33 11.14
N PHE A 272 10.42 9.18 11.34
CA PHE A 272 11.04 8.02 12.00
C PHE A 272 12.25 7.50 11.24
N VAL A 273 12.17 7.36 9.92
CA VAL A 273 13.29 6.89 9.08
C VAL A 273 14.46 7.86 9.16
N LEU A 274 14.22 9.18 9.09
CA LEU A 274 15.26 10.21 9.20
C LEU A 274 15.92 10.18 10.58
N LEU A 275 15.16 10.04 11.66
CA LEU A 275 15.69 9.95 13.03
C LEU A 275 16.53 8.68 13.23
N ILE A 276 16.04 7.52 12.79
CA ILE A 276 16.76 6.25 12.88
C ILE A 276 18.06 6.33 12.09
N SER A 277 18.05 6.87 10.88
CA SER A 277 19.24 7.03 10.04
C SER A 277 20.30 7.91 10.73
N LEU A 278 19.88 9.02 11.34
CA LEU A 278 20.76 9.92 12.07
C LEU A 278 21.35 9.25 13.32
N ILE A 279 20.55 8.50 14.08
CA ILE A 279 21.01 7.75 15.24
C ILE A 279 22.04 6.70 14.84
N ILE A 280 21.77 5.91 13.78
CA ILE A 280 22.71 4.89 13.30
C ILE A 280 24.01 5.54 12.81
N CYS A 281 23.95 6.68 12.11
CA CYS A 281 25.11 7.43 11.70
C CYS A 281 25.97 7.88 12.90
N LEU A 282 25.34 8.42 13.94
CA LEU A 282 26.02 8.79 15.18
C LEU A 282 26.67 7.59 15.85
N LEU A 283 25.96 6.47 15.97
CA LEU A 283 26.52 5.23 16.55
C LEU A 283 27.72 4.72 15.73
N ALA A 284 27.62 4.78 14.40
CA ALA A 284 28.73 4.39 13.51
C ALA A 284 30.00 5.23 13.71
N THR A 285 29.85 6.50 14.06
CA THR A 285 31.02 7.39 14.29
C THR A 285 31.73 7.15 15.62
N PHE A 286 31.10 6.48 16.57
CA PHE A 286 31.73 6.16 17.87
C PHE A 286 32.97 5.31 17.72
N PHE A 287 32.94 4.28 16.87
CA PHE A 287 34.07 3.39 16.68
C PHE A 287 35.33 4.11 16.18
N PRO A 288 35.29 4.91 15.09
CA PRO A 288 36.44 5.70 14.64
C PRO A 288 36.89 6.74 15.68
N ALA A 289 35.95 7.36 16.37
CA ALA A 289 36.26 8.34 17.42
C ALA A 289 37.09 7.72 18.56
N PHE A 290 36.72 6.52 19.03
CA PHE A 290 37.53 5.81 20.03
C PHE A 290 38.89 5.35 19.49
N ARG A 291 38.96 5.01 18.21
CA ARG A 291 40.24 4.63 17.57
C ARG A 291 41.21 5.79 17.48
N SER A 292 40.73 7.02 17.30
CA SER A 292 41.55 8.24 17.27
C SER A 292 42.26 8.53 18.59
N ILE A 293 41.73 8.10 19.74
CA ILE A 293 42.36 8.25 21.05
C ILE A 293 43.62 7.41 21.16
N LYS A 294 43.67 6.24 20.53
CA LYS A 294 44.78 5.30 20.59
C LYS A 294 45.98 5.73 19.76
N VAL A 295 45.93 6.88 19.10
CA VAL A 295 47.04 7.45 18.34
C VAL A 295 48.14 7.87 19.33
N ASP A 296 49.30 7.26 19.20
CA ASP A 296 50.48 7.60 20.01
C ASP A 296 51.22 8.78 19.37
N PRO A 297 51.34 9.94 20.09
CA PRO A 297 52.00 11.12 19.56
C PRO A 297 53.47 10.89 19.15
N VAL A 298 54.18 10.06 19.91
CA VAL A 298 55.59 9.80 19.68
C VAL A 298 55.82 8.96 18.41
N LYS A 299 54.96 7.93 18.20
CA LYS A 299 55.02 7.10 17.00
C LYS A 299 54.54 7.85 15.76
N SER A 300 53.58 8.74 15.90
CA SER A 300 52.99 9.50 14.78
C SER A 300 53.97 10.56 14.22
N LEU A 301 54.91 11.05 15.05
CA LEU A 301 55.92 12.02 14.64
C LEU A 301 57.21 11.37 14.17
N LYS A 302 57.47 10.11 14.56
CA LYS A 302 58.71 9.36 14.22
C LYS A 302 58.66 8.57 12.92
N ASN A 303 57.45 8.24 12.42
CA ASN A 303 57.27 7.56 11.13
C ASN A 303 57.34 8.58 9.98
N GLU A 304 58.50 8.77 9.47
CA GLU A 304 58.76 9.10 8.07
C GLU A 304 58.90 7.87 7.26
#